data_216a5c74733a3c603d9089bd315a7809
#
_entry.id   216a5c74733a3c603d9089bd315a7809
#
_cell.length_a   1.000
_cell.length_b   1.000
_cell.length_c   1.000
_cell.angle_alpha   90.00
_cell.angle_beta   90.00
_cell.angle_gamma   90.00
#
_symmetry.space_group_name_H-M   'P 1'
#
loop_
_entity.id
_entity.type
_entity.pdbx_description
1 polymer ?
#
loop_
_entity_poly.entity_id
_entity_poly.type
_entity_poly.pdbx_seq_one_letter_code
_entity_poly.pdbx_strand_id
1 'polypeptide(L)'
;GRVLNSKYQQMTDQDPIRGTYFVTTQKILQEQYVKDFGGYGKKMKSIASSANYPCRYHKGNSCGESKQLLRTAERSSKFFKVCTMNCNYNQAKDEFINSPESVVNFPYLLTEATYSGKLKPRHLLVLDEAHNIESELSRFIEISVSEWFSKKTLKAGWSKADTQFQAHKWISEVYYSKVCDRLKHIEKMMSKYGGLKDKLDEMMGFAKQLDMLRSHVDRLRMFLKHYDKENWIVEFENYKGRGKRRITFKPVDVSKFGQDYLFRLGTKVLMMSATILDREAFCQSLGISADDV
;
A
#
# COMPACT_ATOMS: atom_id res chain seq x y z
N GLY A 1 23.51 -7.53 -2.43
CA GLY A 1 22.96 -6.18 -2.19
C GLY A 1 24.04 -5.14 -1.92
N ARG A 2 24.76 -5.19 -0.79
CA ARG A 2 25.76 -4.18 -0.40
C ARG A 2 26.91 -4.04 -1.40
N VAL A 3 27.49 -5.14 -1.86
CA VAL A 3 28.60 -5.11 -2.81
C VAL A 3 28.17 -4.47 -4.14
N LEU A 4 27.00 -4.84 -4.65
CA LEU A 4 26.48 -4.25 -5.89
C LEU A 4 26.16 -2.77 -5.70
N ASN A 5 25.50 -2.42 -4.59
CA ASN A 5 25.18 -1.03 -4.26
C ASN A 5 26.45 -0.16 -4.14
N SER A 6 27.50 -0.67 -3.49
CA SER A 6 28.79 0.01 -3.38
C SER A 6 29.45 0.22 -4.75
N LYS A 7 29.41 -0.77 -5.66
CA LYS A 7 29.92 -0.61 -7.04
C LYS A 7 29.13 0.46 -7.81
N TYR A 8 27.80 0.47 -7.70
CA TYR A 8 26.98 1.50 -8.33
C TYR A 8 27.25 2.90 -7.78
N GLN A 9 27.45 3.03 -6.48
CA GLN A 9 27.81 4.32 -5.87
C GLN A 9 29.14 4.87 -6.40
N GLN A 10 30.09 4.01 -6.73
CA GLN A 10 31.37 4.41 -7.30
C GLN A 10 31.26 4.81 -8.79
N MET A 11 30.31 4.21 -9.53
CA MET A 11 30.17 4.43 -10.97
C MET A 11 29.33 5.66 -11.32
N THR A 12 28.48 6.14 -10.41
CA THR A 12 27.46 7.16 -10.70
C THR A 12 27.36 8.22 -9.62
N ASP A 13 28.43 9.00 -9.41
CA ASP A 13 28.45 10.07 -8.41
C ASP A 13 27.41 11.19 -8.66
N GLN A 14 26.84 11.27 -9.86
CA GLN A 14 25.87 12.29 -10.27
C GLN A 14 24.42 11.78 -10.39
N ASP A 15 24.18 10.46 -10.19
CA ASP A 15 22.84 9.88 -10.38
C ASP A 15 21.98 10.04 -9.12
N PRO A 16 20.78 10.65 -9.21
CA PRO A 16 19.88 10.82 -8.06
C PRO A 16 19.27 9.51 -7.52
N ILE A 17 19.43 8.38 -8.24
CA ILE A 17 18.84 7.08 -7.91
C ILE A 17 19.83 6.20 -7.14
N ARG A 18 20.33 6.64 -6.00
CA ARG A 18 21.27 5.84 -5.20
C ARG A 18 20.58 4.86 -4.27
N GLY A 19 21.15 3.63 -4.17
CA GLY A 19 20.80 2.67 -3.12
C GLY A 19 20.03 1.45 -3.57
N THR A 20 19.59 0.67 -2.58
CA THR A 20 18.93 -0.62 -2.73
C THR A 20 17.64 -0.67 -1.94
N TYR A 21 16.57 -1.20 -2.53
CA TYR A 21 15.42 -1.73 -1.78
C TYR A 21 15.60 -3.23 -1.56
N PHE A 22 15.46 -3.66 -0.33
CA PHE A 22 15.30 -5.06 0.05
C PHE A 22 13.83 -5.29 0.39
N VAL A 23 13.18 -6.15 -0.36
CA VAL A 23 11.75 -6.40 -0.22
C VAL A 23 11.52 -7.82 0.29
N THR A 24 10.77 -7.94 1.37
CA THR A 24 10.45 -9.22 2.01
C THR A 24 8.94 -9.41 2.08
N THR A 25 8.49 -10.63 2.34
CA THR A 25 7.06 -10.94 2.48
C THR A 25 6.51 -10.58 3.85
N GLN A 26 7.33 -10.64 4.91
CA GLN A 26 6.88 -10.53 6.30
C GLN A 26 7.63 -9.45 7.07
N LYS A 27 6.94 -8.84 8.05
CA LYS A 27 7.54 -7.84 8.95
C LYS A 27 8.69 -8.39 9.79
N ILE A 28 8.58 -9.63 10.23
CA ILE A 28 9.62 -10.28 11.05
C ILE A 28 10.94 -10.38 10.28
N LEU A 29 10.88 -10.63 8.97
CA LEU A 29 12.05 -10.65 8.12
C LEU A 29 12.68 -9.26 7.97
N GLN A 30 11.87 -8.20 7.93
CA GLN A 30 12.40 -6.82 7.93
C GLN A 30 13.21 -6.53 9.19
N GLU A 31 12.70 -6.93 10.37
CA GLU A 31 13.38 -6.76 11.65
C GLU A 31 14.67 -7.58 11.71
N GLN A 32 14.65 -8.80 11.20
CA GLN A 32 15.81 -9.66 11.09
C GLN A 32 16.89 -9.04 10.19
N TYR A 33 16.54 -8.57 8.99
CA TYR A 33 17.48 -7.90 8.09
C TYR A 33 18.17 -6.71 8.77
N VAL A 34 17.40 -5.88 9.47
CA VAL A 34 17.98 -4.73 10.18
C VAL A 34 18.85 -5.17 11.35
N LYS A 35 18.45 -6.21 12.08
CA LYS A 35 19.22 -6.77 13.20
C LYS A 35 20.55 -7.37 12.73
N ASP A 36 20.50 -8.19 11.67
CA ASP A 36 21.66 -8.97 11.23
C ASP A 36 22.64 -8.13 10.40
N PHE A 37 22.12 -7.16 9.64
CA PHE A 37 22.91 -6.37 8.69
C PHE A 37 22.94 -4.87 9.01
N GLY A 38 22.05 -4.34 9.82
CA GLY A 38 21.98 -2.93 10.20
C GLY A 38 23.11 -2.44 11.08
N GLY A 39 23.78 -3.33 11.81
CA GLY A 39 24.83 -3.00 12.77
C GLY A 39 26.12 -2.41 12.17
N TYR A 40 26.44 -2.75 10.94
CA TYR A 40 27.60 -2.24 10.21
C TYR A 40 27.34 -0.84 9.66
N GLY A 41 27.54 0.18 10.49
CA GLY A 41 27.44 1.60 10.08
C GLY A 41 26.01 2.17 10.10
N LYS A 42 25.04 1.49 10.69
CA LYS A 42 23.61 1.92 10.83
C LYS A 42 22.96 2.40 9.52
N LYS A 43 23.40 1.87 8.38
CA LYS A 43 22.94 2.32 7.05
C LYS A 43 21.59 1.72 6.66
N MET A 44 21.31 0.48 7.09
CA MET A 44 20.07 -0.20 6.74
C MET A 44 18.90 0.30 7.59
N LYS A 45 17.83 0.74 6.94
CA LYS A 45 16.63 1.27 7.58
C LYS A 45 15.39 0.52 7.10
N SER A 46 14.46 0.28 8.02
CA SER A 46 13.16 -0.32 7.70
C SER A 46 12.03 0.66 7.96
N ILE A 47 10.90 0.42 7.29
CA ILE A 47 9.67 1.18 7.48
C ILE A 47 8.47 0.23 7.55
N ALA A 48 7.52 0.56 8.41
CA ALA A 48 6.20 -0.06 8.46
C ALA A 48 5.12 0.96 8.15
N SER A 49 3.87 0.51 7.98
CA SER A 49 2.76 1.44 7.74
C SER A 49 2.57 2.41 8.93
N SER A 50 2.05 3.60 8.65
CA SER A 50 1.79 4.63 9.67
C SER A 50 0.90 4.16 10.83
N ALA A 51 0.12 3.09 10.62
CA ALA A 51 -0.69 2.46 11.66
C ALA A 51 0.16 1.76 12.74
N ASN A 52 1.42 1.43 12.46
CA ASN A 52 2.34 0.78 13.42
C ASN A 52 3.12 1.79 14.28
N TYR A 53 2.94 3.07 14.07
CA TYR A 53 3.62 4.11 14.85
C TYR A 53 2.62 4.83 15.76
N PRO A 54 2.83 4.79 17.09
CA PRO A 54 1.97 5.54 18.02
C PRO A 54 2.13 7.04 17.79
N CYS A 55 1.02 7.76 17.85
CA CYS A 55 1.03 9.20 17.74
C CYS A 55 1.62 9.85 19.00
N ARG A 56 2.58 10.74 18.83
CA ARG A 56 3.17 11.50 19.96
C ARG A 56 2.20 12.51 20.59
N TYR A 57 1.25 12.98 19.81
CA TYR A 57 0.30 14.01 20.27
C TYR A 57 -1.01 13.42 20.77
N HIS A 58 -1.68 12.61 19.95
CA HIS A 58 -2.91 11.93 20.31
C HIS A 58 -2.59 10.54 20.88
N LYS A 59 -2.34 10.48 22.18
CA LYS A 59 -2.02 9.24 22.89
C LYS A 59 -3.14 8.19 22.68
N GLY A 60 -2.74 6.93 22.50
CA GLY A 60 -3.69 5.84 22.26
C GLY A 60 -4.12 5.67 20.78
N ASN A 61 -3.75 6.61 19.89
CA ASN A 61 -4.02 6.52 18.46
C ASN A 61 -2.73 6.31 17.66
N SER A 62 -2.86 5.74 16.46
CA SER A 62 -1.75 5.61 15.52
C SER A 62 -1.46 6.92 14.77
N CYS A 63 -0.26 7.00 14.20
CA CYS A 63 0.07 8.10 13.29
C CYS A 63 -0.84 8.10 12.06
N GLY A 64 -1.23 6.93 11.54
CA GLY A 64 -2.13 6.82 10.39
C GLY A 64 -3.47 7.50 10.62
N GLU A 65 -4.04 7.31 11.80
CA GLU A 65 -5.29 7.95 12.20
C GLU A 65 -5.11 9.46 12.44
N SER A 66 -4.13 9.82 13.24
CA SER A 66 -3.92 11.22 13.67
C SER A 66 -3.55 12.16 12.52
N LYS A 67 -2.74 11.72 11.56
CA LYS A 67 -2.30 12.56 10.43
C LYS A 67 -3.45 13.08 9.56
N GLN A 68 -4.61 12.40 9.54
CA GLN A 68 -5.77 12.87 8.79
C GLN A 68 -6.32 14.19 9.35
N LEU A 69 -6.11 14.46 10.65
CA LEU A 69 -6.52 15.69 11.30
C LEU A 69 -5.67 16.92 10.90
N LEU A 70 -4.49 16.70 10.27
CA LEU A 70 -3.63 17.81 9.82
C LEU A 70 -4.32 18.75 8.83
N ARG A 71 -5.28 18.24 8.06
CA ARG A 71 -5.98 19.04 7.04
C ARG A 71 -6.87 20.12 7.65
N THR A 72 -7.35 19.89 8.86
CA THR A 72 -8.22 20.80 9.59
C THR A 72 -7.52 21.49 10.75
N ALA A 73 -6.25 21.15 10.98
CA ALA A 73 -5.47 21.71 12.07
C ALA A 73 -4.89 23.09 11.67
N GLU A 74 -4.98 24.05 12.58
CA GLU A 74 -4.31 25.32 12.41
C GLU A 74 -2.78 25.13 12.37
N ARG A 75 -2.11 25.81 11.44
CA ARG A 75 -0.65 25.73 11.29
C ARG A 75 0.12 26.17 12.52
N SER A 76 -0.44 27.09 13.32
CA SER A 76 0.09 27.59 14.60
C SER A 76 -0.04 26.58 15.73
N SER A 77 -0.94 25.59 15.63
CA SER A 77 -1.25 24.64 16.69
C SER A 77 -0.06 23.76 17.07
N LYS A 78 0.00 23.37 18.35
CA LYS A 78 1.01 22.42 18.85
C LYS A 78 0.91 21.08 18.12
N PHE A 79 -0.29 20.62 17.79
CA PHE A 79 -0.50 19.39 17.02
C PHE A 79 0.18 19.47 15.65
N PHE A 80 -0.08 20.55 14.89
CA PHE A 80 0.52 20.73 13.57
C PHE A 80 2.06 20.68 13.65
N LYS A 81 2.66 21.44 14.57
CA LYS A 81 4.11 21.47 14.78
C LYS A 81 4.69 20.10 15.13
N VAL A 82 4.06 19.36 16.08
CA VAL A 82 4.52 18.02 16.46
C VAL A 82 4.40 17.03 15.29
N CYS A 83 3.29 17.08 14.57
CA CYS A 83 3.04 16.12 13.48
C CYS A 83 3.93 16.38 12.25
N THR A 84 4.29 17.62 11.96
CA THR A 84 5.15 17.97 10.81
C THR A 84 6.63 17.88 11.11
N MET A 85 7.06 18.24 12.33
CA MET A 85 8.49 18.38 12.66
C MET A 85 9.02 17.23 13.54
N ASN A 86 8.18 16.57 14.31
CA ASN A 86 8.60 15.62 15.35
C ASN A 86 7.72 14.34 15.39
N CYS A 87 7.28 13.88 14.25
CA CYS A 87 6.49 12.66 14.10
C CYS A 87 7.41 11.45 13.93
N ASN A 88 7.23 10.42 14.76
CA ASN A 88 8.01 9.17 14.67
C ASN A 88 7.92 8.52 13.29
N TYR A 89 6.73 8.52 12.69
CA TYR A 89 6.55 7.94 11.36
C TYR A 89 7.24 8.76 10.27
N ASN A 90 7.11 10.10 10.30
CA ASN A 90 7.78 10.96 9.31
C ASN A 90 9.29 10.82 9.42
N GLN A 91 9.83 10.83 10.64
CA GLN A 91 11.26 10.62 10.88
C GLN A 91 11.73 9.25 10.34
N ALA A 92 11.02 8.16 10.67
CA ALA A 92 11.34 6.83 10.16
C ALA A 92 11.23 6.76 8.62
N LYS A 93 10.25 7.45 8.03
CA LYS A 93 10.07 7.51 6.57
C LYS A 93 11.21 8.29 5.89
N ASP A 94 11.61 9.41 6.46
CA ASP A 94 12.73 10.21 5.94
C ASP A 94 14.05 9.44 6.05
N GLU A 95 14.29 8.76 7.18
CA GLU A 95 15.45 7.87 7.35
C GLU A 95 15.45 6.72 6.34
N PHE A 96 14.29 6.10 6.09
CA PHE A 96 14.12 5.04 5.10
C PHE A 96 14.38 5.54 3.66
N ILE A 97 13.82 6.68 3.29
CA ILE A 97 13.98 7.25 1.93
C ILE A 97 15.43 7.64 1.67
N ASN A 98 16.10 8.24 2.66
CA ASN A 98 17.47 8.74 2.54
C ASN A 98 18.53 7.68 2.81
N SER A 99 18.16 6.50 3.31
CA SER A 99 19.11 5.41 3.51
C SER A 99 19.53 4.79 2.18
N PRO A 100 20.80 4.48 1.99
CA PRO A 100 21.26 3.74 0.81
C PRO A 100 20.78 2.28 0.80
N GLU A 101 20.38 1.74 1.96
CA GLU A 101 19.89 0.38 2.13
C GLU A 101 18.56 0.41 2.89
N SER A 102 17.47 0.12 2.21
CA SER A 102 16.13 0.22 2.78
C SER A 102 15.40 -1.11 2.69
N VAL A 103 14.90 -1.59 3.82
CA VAL A 103 14.14 -2.85 3.93
C VAL A 103 12.66 -2.58 4.10
N VAL A 104 11.84 -3.25 3.32
CA VAL A 104 10.39 -3.02 3.28
C VAL A 104 9.66 -4.31 2.90
N ASN A 105 8.38 -4.44 3.28
CA ASN A 105 7.55 -5.52 2.79
C ASN A 105 6.82 -5.13 1.49
N PHE A 106 6.42 -6.14 0.71
CA PHE A 106 5.70 -5.96 -0.55
C PHE A 106 4.47 -5.04 -0.43
N PRO A 107 3.52 -5.27 0.51
CA PRO A 107 2.33 -4.43 0.59
C PRO A 107 2.63 -2.95 0.82
N TYR A 108 3.63 -2.63 1.64
CA TYR A 108 4.01 -1.24 1.88
C TYR A 108 4.69 -0.63 0.65
N LEU A 109 5.65 -1.34 0.04
CA LEU A 109 6.37 -0.87 -1.14
C LEU A 109 5.39 -0.56 -2.28
N LEU A 110 4.55 -1.52 -2.64
CA LEU A 110 3.57 -1.38 -3.72
C LEU A 110 2.58 -0.23 -3.46
N THR A 111 2.07 -0.12 -2.22
CA THR A 111 1.14 0.94 -1.84
C THR A 111 1.79 2.33 -1.90
N GLU A 112 2.96 2.50 -1.32
CA GLU A 112 3.65 3.80 -1.27
C GLU A 112 4.17 4.22 -2.65
N ALA A 113 4.69 3.28 -3.45
CA ALA A 113 5.16 3.58 -4.80
C ALA A 113 4.01 3.96 -5.75
N THR A 114 2.84 3.33 -5.59
CA THR A 114 1.69 3.55 -6.47
C THR A 114 0.89 4.78 -6.08
N TYR A 115 0.58 4.95 -4.80
CA TYR A 115 -0.38 5.96 -4.36
C TYR A 115 0.25 7.23 -3.77
N SER A 116 1.43 7.14 -3.15
CA SER A 116 2.10 8.33 -2.60
C SER A 116 3.10 8.97 -3.55
N GLY A 117 3.67 8.20 -4.48
CA GLY A 117 4.69 8.64 -5.41
C GLY A 117 6.01 9.09 -4.75
N LYS A 118 6.18 8.82 -3.45
CA LYS A 118 7.36 9.26 -2.69
C LYS A 118 8.55 8.32 -2.82
N LEU A 119 8.30 7.06 -3.18
CA LEU A 119 9.36 6.09 -3.40
C LEU A 119 9.81 6.16 -4.85
N LYS A 120 11.02 6.64 -5.05
CA LYS A 120 11.66 6.71 -6.36
C LYS A 120 12.36 5.39 -6.69
N PRO A 121 12.54 5.05 -7.98
CA PRO A 121 13.36 3.93 -8.38
C PRO A 121 14.78 4.02 -7.83
N ARG A 122 15.41 2.88 -7.54
CA ARG A 122 16.78 2.76 -7.08
C ARG A 122 17.62 1.91 -8.05
N HIS A 123 18.93 1.92 -7.88
CA HIS A 123 19.82 1.10 -8.70
C HIS A 123 19.51 -0.40 -8.59
N LEU A 124 19.18 -0.87 -7.39
CA LEU A 124 18.94 -2.28 -7.16
C LEU A 124 17.65 -2.49 -6.36
N LEU A 125 16.84 -3.40 -6.85
CA LEU A 125 15.68 -3.95 -6.16
C LEU A 125 15.97 -5.42 -5.85
N VAL A 126 16.06 -5.79 -4.58
CA VAL A 126 16.24 -7.16 -4.12
C VAL A 126 14.89 -7.67 -3.64
N LEU A 127 14.40 -8.72 -4.27
CA LEU A 127 13.13 -9.38 -3.95
C LEU A 127 13.43 -10.72 -3.30
N ASP A 128 13.24 -10.78 -2.00
CA ASP A 128 13.42 -11.98 -1.20
C ASP A 128 12.13 -12.81 -1.19
N GLU A 129 12.28 -14.13 -1.16
CA GLU A 129 11.17 -15.07 -1.33
C GLU A 129 10.39 -14.83 -2.62
N ALA A 130 11.12 -14.72 -3.72
CA ALA A 130 10.62 -14.30 -5.03
C ALA A 130 9.45 -15.17 -5.56
N HIS A 131 9.36 -16.41 -5.13
CA HIS A 131 8.22 -17.30 -5.45
C HIS A 131 6.87 -16.75 -4.99
N ASN A 132 6.84 -15.77 -4.09
CA ASN A 132 5.61 -15.12 -3.63
C ASN A 132 5.21 -13.88 -4.45
N ILE A 133 6.03 -13.42 -5.41
CA ILE A 133 5.78 -12.16 -6.13
C ILE A 133 4.42 -12.17 -6.82
N GLU A 134 4.08 -13.25 -7.51
CA GLU A 134 2.80 -13.40 -8.19
C GLU A 134 1.62 -13.23 -7.21
N SER A 135 1.68 -13.92 -6.08
CA SER A 135 0.63 -13.82 -5.06
C SER A 135 0.57 -12.44 -4.39
N GLU A 136 1.70 -11.78 -4.18
CA GLU A 136 1.74 -10.43 -3.61
C GLU A 136 1.20 -9.38 -4.60
N LEU A 137 1.50 -9.51 -5.90
CA LEU A 137 0.90 -8.68 -6.95
C LEU A 137 -0.60 -8.92 -7.05
N SER A 138 -1.04 -10.18 -7.06
CA SER A 138 -2.47 -10.52 -7.09
C SER A 138 -3.21 -9.88 -5.91
N ARG A 139 -2.70 -10.03 -4.67
CA ARG A 139 -3.28 -9.40 -3.47
C ARG A 139 -3.29 -7.87 -3.51
N PHE A 140 -2.29 -7.28 -4.15
CA PHE A 140 -2.23 -5.83 -4.30
C PHE A 140 -3.29 -5.31 -5.27
N ILE A 141 -3.52 -6.04 -6.35
CA ILE A 141 -4.46 -5.68 -7.43
C ILE A 141 -5.91 -6.05 -7.09
N GLU A 142 -6.14 -7.17 -6.39
CA GLU A 142 -7.49 -7.65 -6.07
C GLU A 142 -8.32 -6.59 -5.35
N ILE A 143 -9.63 -6.60 -5.60
CA ILE A 143 -10.59 -5.77 -4.88
C ILE A 143 -11.66 -6.62 -4.21
N SER A 144 -11.91 -6.37 -2.95
CA SER A 144 -12.96 -7.02 -2.18
C SER A 144 -13.94 -6.00 -1.62
N VAL A 145 -15.22 -6.22 -1.84
CA VAL A 145 -16.32 -5.42 -1.30
C VAL A 145 -17.21 -6.28 -0.41
N SER A 146 -17.63 -5.76 0.73
CA SER A 146 -18.44 -6.51 1.69
C SER A 146 -19.81 -5.88 1.91
N GLU A 147 -20.82 -6.74 2.13
CA GLU A 147 -22.16 -6.32 2.43
C GLU A 147 -22.23 -5.45 3.70
N TRP A 148 -21.45 -5.80 4.72
CA TRP A 148 -21.37 -5.04 5.95
C TRP A 148 -20.94 -3.60 5.69
N PHE A 149 -19.86 -3.42 4.92
CA PHE A 149 -19.34 -2.08 4.59
C PHE A 149 -20.34 -1.29 3.76
N SER A 150 -20.95 -1.91 2.74
CA SER A 150 -21.97 -1.28 1.90
C SER A 150 -23.15 -0.78 2.75
N LYS A 151 -23.73 -1.63 3.60
CA LYS A 151 -24.89 -1.28 4.39
C LYS A 151 -24.58 -0.36 5.58
N LYS A 152 -23.51 -0.64 6.34
CA LYS A 152 -23.21 0.09 7.59
C LYS A 152 -22.47 1.40 7.35
N THR A 153 -21.48 1.39 6.46
CA THR A 153 -20.62 2.56 6.22
C THR A 153 -21.16 3.46 5.11
N LEU A 154 -21.56 2.87 4.00
CA LEU A 154 -22.02 3.64 2.84
C LEU A 154 -23.53 3.94 2.88
N LYS A 155 -24.29 3.26 3.74
CA LYS A 155 -25.76 3.31 3.78
C LYS A 155 -26.39 2.96 2.42
N ALA A 156 -25.74 2.07 1.66
CA ALA A 156 -26.14 1.62 0.35
C ALA A 156 -26.70 0.19 0.38
N GLY A 157 -27.54 -0.15 -0.59
CA GLY A 157 -28.03 -1.50 -0.78
C GLY A 157 -26.90 -2.46 -1.16
N TRP A 158 -27.12 -3.75 -0.95
CA TRP A 158 -26.22 -4.80 -1.42
C TRP A 158 -26.64 -5.30 -2.79
N SER A 159 -25.64 -5.65 -3.59
CA SER A 159 -25.85 -6.22 -4.92
C SER A 159 -26.64 -7.53 -4.89
N LYS A 160 -27.48 -7.73 -5.91
CA LYS A 160 -28.10 -9.03 -6.25
C LYS A 160 -27.36 -9.73 -7.37
N ALA A 161 -26.16 -9.26 -7.73
CA ALA A 161 -25.37 -9.85 -8.80
C ALA A 161 -24.99 -11.29 -8.47
N ASP A 162 -25.10 -12.15 -9.45
CA ASP A 162 -24.70 -13.56 -9.44
C ASP A 162 -23.72 -13.90 -10.57
N THR A 163 -23.45 -12.93 -11.46
CA THR A 163 -22.48 -13.04 -12.54
C THR A 163 -21.39 -11.97 -12.43
N GLN A 164 -20.25 -12.25 -13.05
CA GLN A 164 -19.12 -11.32 -13.11
C GLN A 164 -19.52 -9.97 -13.73
N PHE A 165 -20.26 -10.01 -14.83
CA PHE A 165 -20.73 -8.80 -15.50
C PHE A 165 -21.63 -7.94 -14.60
N GLN A 166 -22.61 -8.55 -13.94
CA GLN A 166 -23.52 -7.84 -13.04
C GLN A 166 -22.78 -7.27 -11.83
N ALA A 167 -21.84 -8.03 -11.26
CA ALA A 167 -21.02 -7.57 -10.13
C ALA A 167 -20.14 -6.38 -10.52
N HIS A 168 -19.45 -6.45 -11.66
CA HIS A 168 -18.66 -5.34 -12.18
C HIS A 168 -19.52 -4.10 -12.45
N LYS A 169 -20.66 -4.28 -13.13
CA LYS A 169 -21.62 -3.18 -13.42
C LYS A 169 -22.08 -2.51 -12.12
N TRP A 170 -22.46 -3.29 -11.12
CA TRP A 170 -22.87 -2.74 -9.83
C TRP A 170 -21.73 -1.99 -9.12
N ILE A 171 -20.50 -2.52 -9.15
CA ILE A 171 -19.34 -1.83 -8.55
C ILE A 171 -19.05 -0.51 -9.26
N SER A 172 -19.03 -0.49 -10.58
CA SER A 172 -18.70 0.70 -11.38
C SER A 172 -19.77 1.78 -11.32
N GLU A 173 -21.05 1.42 -11.44
CA GLU A 173 -22.14 2.39 -11.57
C GLU A 173 -22.73 2.82 -10.22
N VAL A 174 -22.74 1.93 -9.21
CA VAL A 174 -23.42 2.18 -7.95
C VAL A 174 -22.45 2.28 -6.77
N TYR A 175 -21.68 1.22 -6.55
CA TYR A 175 -20.87 1.12 -5.33
C TYR A 175 -19.78 2.20 -5.26
N TYR A 176 -19.04 2.39 -6.35
CA TYR A 176 -17.98 3.39 -6.44
C TYR A 176 -18.49 4.82 -6.16
N SER A 177 -19.64 5.19 -6.76
CA SER A 177 -20.28 6.47 -6.48
C SER A 177 -20.60 6.64 -4.99
N LYS A 178 -21.17 5.62 -4.34
CA LYS A 178 -21.50 5.65 -2.91
C LYS A 178 -20.27 5.77 -2.00
N VAL A 179 -19.17 5.14 -2.37
CA VAL A 179 -17.88 5.31 -1.65
C VAL A 179 -17.39 6.74 -1.77
N CYS A 180 -17.43 7.33 -2.98
CA CYS A 180 -17.04 8.72 -3.21
C CYS A 180 -17.93 9.71 -2.46
N ASP A 181 -19.25 9.50 -2.45
CA ASP A 181 -20.21 10.34 -1.72
C ASP A 181 -19.94 10.30 -0.22
N ARG A 182 -19.69 9.11 0.33
CA ARG A 182 -19.33 8.93 1.74
C ARG A 182 -18.02 9.63 2.08
N LEU A 183 -17.01 9.52 1.20
CA LEU A 183 -15.73 10.22 1.37
C LEU A 183 -15.93 11.73 1.46
N LYS A 184 -16.65 12.32 0.51
CA LYS A 184 -16.97 13.76 0.50
C LYS A 184 -17.73 14.18 1.75
N HIS A 185 -18.69 13.36 2.20
CA HIS A 185 -19.44 13.62 3.43
C HIS A 185 -18.52 13.69 4.65
N ILE A 186 -17.63 12.71 4.81
CA ILE A 186 -16.68 12.70 5.95
C ILE A 186 -15.73 13.92 5.87
N GLU A 187 -15.22 14.26 4.69
CA GLU A 187 -14.39 15.46 4.50
C GLU A 187 -15.13 16.74 4.91
N LYS A 188 -16.41 16.88 4.53
CA LYS A 188 -17.25 18.01 4.95
C LYS A 188 -17.45 18.05 6.46
N MET A 189 -17.72 16.90 7.10
CA MET A 189 -17.87 16.82 8.55
C MET A 189 -16.58 17.20 9.29
N MET A 190 -15.42 16.71 8.79
CA MET A 190 -14.13 17.09 9.37
C MET A 190 -13.85 18.59 9.23
N SER A 191 -14.19 19.20 8.10
CA SER A 191 -14.04 20.65 7.91
C SER A 191 -14.97 21.45 8.85
N LYS A 192 -16.20 20.95 9.07
CA LYS A 192 -17.18 21.60 9.96
C LYS A 192 -16.75 21.59 11.43
N TYR A 193 -16.17 20.48 11.89
CA TYR A 193 -15.77 20.30 13.29
C TYR A 193 -14.29 20.60 13.55
N GLY A 194 -13.54 20.95 12.52
CA GLY A 194 -12.13 21.30 12.63
C GLY A 194 -11.91 22.45 13.61
N GLY A 195 -10.96 22.29 14.53
CA GLY A 195 -10.65 23.29 15.55
C GLY A 195 -11.50 23.24 16.83
N LEU A 196 -12.61 22.50 16.86
CA LEU A 196 -13.45 22.34 18.05
C LEU A 196 -12.84 21.30 19.00
N LYS A 197 -12.39 21.75 20.19
CA LYS A 197 -11.70 20.87 21.16
C LYS A 197 -12.61 19.81 21.77
N ASP A 198 -13.87 20.12 21.95
CA ASP A 198 -14.93 19.24 22.49
C ASP A 198 -15.36 18.12 21.52
N LYS A 199 -14.91 18.18 20.26
CA LYS A 199 -15.23 17.24 19.19
C LYS A 199 -14.08 16.31 18.79
N LEU A 200 -13.02 16.23 19.59
CA LEU A 200 -11.82 15.47 19.23
C LEU A 200 -12.11 13.99 18.97
N ASP A 201 -12.90 13.33 19.81
CA ASP A 201 -13.22 11.90 19.67
C ASP A 201 -14.04 11.64 18.39
N GLU A 202 -15.02 12.49 18.08
CA GLU A 202 -15.76 12.42 16.82
C GLU A 202 -14.83 12.61 15.62
N MET A 203 -13.92 13.59 15.69
CA MET A 203 -12.92 13.87 14.66
C MET A 203 -11.98 12.70 14.45
N MET A 204 -11.55 12.02 15.52
CA MET A 204 -10.75 10.80 15.42
C MET A 204 -11.53 9.67 14.73
N GLY A 205 -12.81 9.52 15.03
CA GLY A 205 -13.70 8.58 14.35
C GLY A 205 -13.80 8.88 12.85
N PHE A 206 -13.96 10.14 12.47
CA PHE A 206 -13.96 10.56 11.06
C PHE A 206 -12.60 10.35 10.40
N ALA A 207 -11.51 10.63 11.10
CA ALA A 207 -10.14 10.41 10.58
C ALA A 207 -9.88 8.95 10.23
N LYS A 208 -10.31 8.01 11.07
CA LYS A 208 -10.24 6.56 10.80
C LYS A 208 -11.05 6.17 9.56
N GLN A 209 -12.29 6.66 9.45
CA GLN A 209 -13.13 6.41 8.29
C GLN A 209 -12.52 7.02 7.02
N LEU A 210 -11.95 8.21 7.09
CA LEU A 210 -11.34 8.91 5.96
C LEU A 210 -10.15 8.14 5.38
N ASP A 211 -9.25 7.65 6.25
CA ASP A 211 -8.09 6.87 5.82
C ASP A 211 -8.51 5.59 5.08
N MET A 212 -9.47 4.87 5.67
CA MET A 212 -10.03 3.65 5.09
C MET A 212 -10.74 3.93 3.75
N LEU A 213 -11.59 4.96 3.68
CA LEU A 213 -12.32 5.30 2.47
C LEU A 213 -11.40 5.73 1.32
N ARG A 214 -10.35 6.50 1.60
CA ARG A 214 -9.36 6.90 0.59
C ARG A 214 -8.62 5.70 0.02
N SER A 215 -8.09 4.85 0.89
CA SER A 215 -7.44 3.62 0.43
C SER A 215 -8.38 2.76 -0.41
N HIS A 216 -9.65 2.69 -0.03
CA HIS A 216 -10.64 1.92 -0.78
C HIS A 216 -10.99 2.55 -2.13
N VAL A 217 -11.11 3.88 -2.20
CA VAL A 217 -11.30 4.61 -3.47
C VAL A 217 -10.12 4.40 -4.42
N ASP A 218 -8.90 4.46 -3.91
CA ASP A 218 -7.70 4.28 -4.73
C ASP A 218 -7.63 2.85 -5.32
N ARG A 219 -7.95 1.84 -4.51
CA ARG A 219 -8.05 0.44 -4.99
C ARG A 219 -9.19 0.24 -5.98
N LEU A 220 -10.36 0.84 -5.77
CA LEU A 220 -11.46 0.79 -6.71
C LEU A 220 -11.10 1.45 -8.05
N ARG A 221 -10.42 2.61 -8.02
CA ARG A 221 -9.94 3.27 -9.24
C ARG A 221 -8.96 2.39 -10.01
N MET A 222 -8.02 1.76 -9.30
CA MET A 222 -7.07 0.83 -9.90
C MET A 222 -7.80 -0.36 -10.55
N PHE A 223 -8.74 -0.98 -9.82
CA PHE A 223 -9.58 -2.06 -10.34
C PHE A 223 -10.33 -1.63 -11.61
N LEU A 224 -11.08 -0.52 -11.55
CA LEU A 224 -11.87 -0.05 -12.69
C LEU A 224 -11.01 0.33 -13.90
N LYS A 225 -9.79 0.80 -13.68
CA LYS A 225 -8.82 1.10 -14.74
C LYS A 225 -8.30 -0.16 -15.45
N HIS A 226 -8.09 -1.22 -14.70
CA HIS A 226 -7.42 -2.44 -15.19
C HIS A 226 -8.36 -3.62 -15.40
N TYR A 227 -9.66 -3.44 -15.13
CA TYR A 227 -10.63 -4.51 -15.30
C TYR A 227 -10.67 -4.96 -16.76
N ASP A 228 -10.53 -6.27 -16.93
CA ASP A 228 -10.61 -6.95 -18.18
C ASP A 228 -11.40 -8.25 -17.94
N LYS A 229 -12.48 -8.44 -18.69
CA LYS A 229 -13.42 -9.55 -18.50
C LYS A 229 -12.73 -10.91 -18.58
N GLU A 230 -11.71 -11.04 -19.41
CA GLU A 230 -11.02 -12.31 -19.67
C GLU A 230 -9.93 -12.59 -18.64
N ASN A 231 -9.31 -11.53 -18.10
CA ASN A 231 -8.24 -11.66 -17.11
C ASN A 231 -8.70 -11.53 -15.66
N TRP A 232 -9.99 -11.45 -15.39
CA TRP A 232 -10.49 -11.32 -14.02
C TRP A 232 -11.53 -12.39 -13.72
N ILE A 233 -11.48 -12.90 -12.52
CA ILE A 233 -12.51 -13.78 -11.96
C ILE A 233 -13.18 -13.12 -10.77
N VAL A 234 -14.42 -13.51 -10.52
CA VAL A 234 -15.20 -13.05 -9.37
C VAL A 234 -15.52 -14.22 -8.44
N GLU A 235 -15.28 -14.00 -7.17
CA GLU A 235 -15.69 -14.92 -6.10
C GLU A 235 -16.84 -14.30 -5.32
N PHE A 236 -17.94 -15.06 -5.17
CA PHE A 236 -19.07 -14.70 -4.34
C PHE A 236 -19.04 -15.51 -3.05
N GLU A 237 -18.67 -14.86 -1.97
CA GLU A 237 -18.67 -15.49 -0.65
C GLU A 237 -19.98 -15.21 0.07
N ASN A 238 -20.59 -16.24 0.61
CA ASN A 238 -21.84 -16.14 1.34
C ASN A 238 -21.72 -16.87 2.67
N TYR A 239 -21.23 -16.18 3.68
CA TYR A 239 -21.10 -16.72 5.02
C TYR A 239 -22.47 -16.73 5.73
N LYS A 240 -22.72 -17.73 6.59
CA LYS A 240 -23.94 -17.77 7.41
C LYS A 240 -24.05 -16.55 8.32
N GLY A 241 -25.10 -15.77 8.18
CA GLY A 241 -25.43 -14.60 9.00
C GLY A 241 -25.60 -13.30 8.20
N ARG A 242 -26.30 -12.31 8.79
CA ARG A 242 -26.56 -11.02 8.13
C ARG A 242 -25.29 -10.22 7.92
N GLY A 243 -25.10 -9.69 6.72
CA GLY A 243 -24.00 -8.78 6.39
C GLY A 243 -22.66 -9.48 6.11
N LYS A 244 -22.65 -10.79 5.91
CA LYS A 244 -21.43 -11.58 5.70
C LYS A 244 -21.14 -11.91 4.22
N ARG A 245 -21.90 -11.36 3.28
CA ARG A 245 -21.62 -11.53 1.86
C ARG A 245 -20.46 -10.67 1.42
N ARG A 246 -19.67 -11.23 0.50
CA ARG A 246 -18.52 -10.53 -0.09
C ARG A 246 -18.45 -10.85 -1.58
N ILE A 247 -18.02 -9.87 -2.35
CA ILE A 247 -17.67 -10.02 -3.76
C ILE A 247 -16.20 -9.64 -3.87
N THR A 248 -15.38 -10.57 -4.38
CA THR A 248 -13.94 -10.35 -4.57
C THR A 248 -13.60 -10.56 -6.04
N PHE A 249 -12.98 -9.57 -6.66
CA PHE A 249 -12.40 -9.68 -7.98
C PHE A 249 -10.90 -9.90 -7.86
N LYS A 250 -10.38 -10.91 -8.56
CA LYS A 250 -8.95 -11.25 -8.60
C LYS A 250 -8.47 -11.32 -10.05
N PRO A 251 -7.26 -10.83 -10.35
CA PRO A 251 -6.66 -11.10 -11.66
C PRO A 251 -6.27 -12.57 -11.75
N VAL A 252 -6.44 -13.17 -12.93
CA VAL A 252 -5.98 -14.52 -13.24
C VAL A 252 -4.50 -14.50 -13.58
N ASP A 253 -4.10 -13.53 -14.40
CA ASP A 253 -2.72 -13.30 -14.79
C ASP A 253 -2.26 -11.92 -14.31
N VAL A 254 -1.13 -11.89 -13.59
CA VAL A 254 -0.52 -10.67 -13.05
C VAL A 254 0.68 -10.19 -13.85
N SER A 255 1.07 -10.88 -14.91
CA SER A 255 2.26 -10.59 -15.71
C SER A 255 2.34 -9.12 -16.16
N LYS A 256 1.22 -8.56 -16.62
CA LYS A 256 1.12 -7.15 -17.04
C LYS A 256 1.29 -6.13 -15.90
N PHE A 257 1.20 -6.56 -14.64
CA PHE A 257 1.32 -5.66 -13.50
C PHE A 257 2.73 -5.65 -12.89
N GLY A 258 3.55 -6.65 -13.20
CA GLY A 258 4.91 -6.78 -12.66
C GLY A 258 5.75 -5.55 -12.95
N GLN A 259 5.86 -5.17 -14.23
CA GLN A 259 6.64 -4.00 -14.65
C GLN A 259 6.04 -2.68 -14.14
N ASP A 260 4.72 -2.52 -14.23
CA ASP A 260 4.05 -1.26 -13.90
C ASP A 260 4.10 -0.90 -12.42
N TYR A 261 4.11 -1.91 -11.53
CA TYR A 261 3.98 -1.67 -10.10
C TYR A 261 5.19 -2.06 -9.27
N LEU A 262 6.01 -3.02 -9.72
CA LEU A 262 7.12 -3.57 -8.94
C LEU A 262 8.48 -3.34 -9.59
N PHE A 263 8.73 -3.90 -10.77
CA PHE A 263 10.07 -3.95 -11.34
C PHE A 263 10.62 -2.58 -11.72
N ARG A 264 9.74 -1.64 -12.09
CA ARG A 264 10.12 -0.24 -12.32
C ARG A 264 10.80 0.45 -11.13
N LEU A 265 10.76 -0.15 -9.93
CA LEU A 265 11.37 0.41 -8.72
C LEU A 265 12.87 0.09 -8.60
N GLY A 266 13.42 -0.70 -9.50
CA GLY A 266 14.86 -0.98 -9.60
C GLY A 266 15.37 -0.87 -11.02
N THR A 267 16.53 -0.24 -11.22
CA THR A 267 17.23 -0.30 -12.50
C THR A 267 17.69 -1.73 -12.80
N LYS A 268 18.09 -2.44 -11.75
CA LYS A 268 18.34 -3.88 -11.75
C LYS A 268 17.53 -4.56 -10.68
N VAL A 269 17.07 -5.77 -10.99
CA VAL A 269 16.25 -6.57 -10.06
C VAL A 269 17.02 -7.87 -9.75
N LEU A 270 17.19 -8.17 -8.46
CA LEU A 270 17.70 -9.45 -7.99
C LEU A 270 16.55 -10.18 -7.30
N MET A 271 16.15 -11.29 -7.85
CA MET A 271 15.15 -12.19 -7.30
C MET A 271 15.83 -13.38 -6.62
N MET A 272 15.48 -13.65 -5.37
CA MET A 272 16.05 -14.72 -4.56
C MET A 272 14.93 -15.61 -4.03
N SER A 273 15.07 -16.91 -4.23
CA SER A 273 14.18 -17.91 -3.67
C SER A 273 14.85 -19.27 -3.65
N ALA A 274 14.51 -20.09 -2.68
CA ALA A 274 14.95 -21.50 -2.61
C ALA A 274 14.10 -22.43 -3.50
N THR A 275 12.96 -21.98 -4.01
CA THR A 275 11.90 -22.85 -4.57
C THR A 275 11.44 -22.45 -5.99
N ILE A 276 12.24 -21.72 -6.76
CA ILE A 276 11.97 -21.50 -8.18
C ILE A 276 12.37 -22.77 -8.93
N LEU A 277 11.39 -23.53 -9.40
CA LEU A 277 11.59 -24.83 -10.04
C LEU A 277 11.81 -24.69 -11.56
N ASP A 278 11.06 -23.79 -12.18
CA ASP A 278 11.10 -23.56 -13.64
C ASP A 278 11.28 -22.07 -13.91
N ARG A 279 12.41 -21.72 -14.56
CA ARG A 279 12.76 -20.34 -14.87
C ARG A 279 11.79 -19.71 -15.88
N GLU A 280 11.45 -20.44 -16.93
CA GLU A 280 10.63 -19.91 -18.03
C GLU A 280 9.21 -19.64 -17.54
N ALA A 281 8.59 -20.62 -16.86
CA ALA A 281 7.25 -20.48 -16.27
C ALA A 281 7.22 -19.33 -15.25
N PHE A 282 8.25 -19.20 -14.41
CA PHE A 282 8.35 -18.12 -13.43
C PHE A 282 8.46 -16.75 -14.10
N CYS A 283 9.31 -16.60 -15.12
CA CYS A 283 9.43 -15.36 -15.87
C CYS A 283 8.12 -15.00 -16.57
N GLN A 284 7.48 -15.98 -17.21
CA GLN A 284 6.20 -15.79 -17.89
C GLN A 284 5.11 -15.30 -16.93
N SER A 285 4.98 -15.92 -15.75
CA SER A 285 3.96 -15.53 -14.75
C SER A 285 4.14 -14.07 -14.26
N LEU A 286 5.33 -13.52 -14.37
CA LEU A 286 5.66 -12.16 -13.95
C LEU A 286 5.78 -11.15 -15.11
N GLY A 287 5.61 -11.61 -16.36
CA GLY A 287 5.76 -10.78 -17.56
C GLY A 287 7.20 -10.33 -17.83
N ILE A 288 8.16 -11.18 -17.49
CA ILE A 288 9.59 -10.95 -17.71
C ILE A 288 10.03 -11.82 -18.88
N SER A 289 10.84 -11.30 -19.80
CA SER A 289 11.51 -12.13 -20.81
C SER A 289 12.55 -13.01 -20.14
N ALA A 290 12.58 -14.31 -20.46
CA ALA A 290 13.61 -15.21 -19.97
C ALA A 290 15.02 -14.82 -20.44
N ASP A 291 15.12 -14.04 -21.53
CA ASP A 291 16.39 -13.52 -22.04
C ASP A 291 16.95 -12.37 -21.21
N ASP A 292 16.12 -11.73 -20.37
CA ASP A 292 16.52 -10.63 -19.48
C ASP A 292 17.04 -11.11 -18.12
N VAL A 293 17.10 -12.45 -17.88
CA VAL A 293 17.41 -13.06 -16.57
C VAL A 293 18.66 -13.95 -16.63
#